data_4027ad4fbfff1112e7d3ba738fe1eb5f
#
_entry.id   4027ad4fbfff1112e7d3ba738fe1eb5f
#
_cell.length_a   1.000
_cell.length_b   1.000
_cell.length_c   1.000
_cell.angle_alpha   90.00
_cell.angle_beta   90.00
_cell.angle_gamma   90.00
#
_symmetry.space_group_name_H-M   'P 1'
#
loop_
_entity.id
_entity.type
_entity.pdbx_description
1 polymer ?
#
loop_
_entity_poly.entity_id
_entity_poly.type
_entity_poly.pdbx_seq_one_letter_code
_entity_poly.pdbx_strand_id
1 'polypeptide(L)'
;MPSFRAKTRGELNAQWPAIKQAVGKYADGKGLELVIKRPSRNTLTNKKLHALMGDIRAQAAIELSGATIPLQCYDPDVCKAFLVRWFDIELAEMGEPLRKAGKKVVCPLTGEAVYVRPSTTEFSQKEAGLFVEWLYAFGVERGVKFKDPALEVYAEYKEAQS
;
A
#
# COMPACT_ATOMS: atom_id res chain seq x y z
N MET A 1 -18.60 -11.55 -11.53
CA MET A 1 -18.45 -10.73 -12.73
C MET A 1 -17.16 -11.10 -13.45
N PRO A 2 -17.18 -11.40 -14.72
CA PRO A 2 -15.95 -11.66 -15.46
C PRO A 2 -15.12 -10.37 -15.56
N SER A 3 -13.82 -10.49 -15.36
CA SER A 3 -12.88 -9.40 -15.53
C SER A 3 -11.81 -9.79 -16.54
N PHE A 4 -11.50 -8.90 -17.45
CA PHE A 4 -10.47 -9.12 -18.48
C PHE A 4 -9.35 -8.12 -18.26
N ARG A 5 -8.11 -8.57 -18.39
CA ARG A 5 -6.91 -7.74 -18.26
C ARG A 5 -6.00 -7.97 -19.45
N ALA A 6 -5.55 -6.91 -20.09
CA ALA A 6 -4.56 -6.96 -21.14
C ALA A 6 -3.49 -5.90 -20.89
N LYS A 7 -2.23 -6.28 -20.99
CA LYS A 7 -1.08 -5.37 -20.88
C LYS A 7 -0.65 -4.83 -22.24
N THR A 8 -0.94 -5.57 -23.29
CA THR A 8 -0.57 -5.23 -24.65
C THR A 8 -1.77 -5.28 -25.60
N ARG A 9 -1.65 -4.63 -26.75
CA ARG A 9 -2.66 -4.69 -27.80
C ARG A 9 -2.85 -6.12 -28.34
N GLY A 10 -1.77 -6.91 -28.38
CA GLY A 10 -1.84 -8.31 -28.78
C GLY A 10 -2.67 -9.16 -27.80
N GLU A 11 -2.44 -9.00 -26.51
CA GLU A 11 -3.22 -9.68 -25.46
C GLU A 11 -4.70 -9.27 -25.50
N LEU A 12 -4.98 -7.99 -25.73
CA LEU A 12 -6.35 -7.51 -25.88
C LEU A 12 -7.05 -8.16 -27.08
N ASN A 13 -6.37 -8.21 -28.23
CA ASN A 13 -6.90 -8.84 -29.44
C ASN A 13 -7.18 -10.33 -29.23
N ALA A 14 -6.30 -11.04 -28.53
CA ALA A 14 -6.47 -12.45 -28.20
C ALA A 14 -7.68 -12.70 -27.27
N GLN A 15 -7.97 -11.78 -26.36
CA GLN A 15 -9.10 -11.88 -25.42
C GLN A 15 -10.41 -11.30 -25.98
N TRP A 16 -10.36 -10.58 -27.10
CA TRP A 16 -11.50 -9.88 -27.65
C TRP A 16 -12.73 -10.77 -27.94
N PRO A 17 -12.58 -11.98 -28.47
CA PRO A 17 -13.73 -12.89 -28.67
C PRO A 17 -14.42 -13.26 -27.36
N ALA A 18 -13.65 -13.53 -26.29
CA ALA A 18 -14.20 -13.84 -24.96
C ALA A 18 -14.88 -12.62 -24.32
N ILE A 19 -14.34 -11.43 -24.53
CA ILE A 19 -14.95 -10.17 -24.08
C ILE A 19 -16.29 -9.97 -24.77
N LYS A 20 -16.36 -10.14 -26.08
CA LYS A 20 -17.63 -10.01 -26.86
C LYS A 20 -18.68 -11.01 -26.38
N GLN A 21 -18.28 -12.26 -26.14
CA GLN A 21 -19.19 -13.29 -25.65
C GLN A 21 -19.73 -12.95 -24.27
N ALA A 22 -18.87 -12.47 -23.36
CA ALA A 22 -19.29 -12.06 -22.02
C ALA A 22 -20.24 -10.85 -22.08
N VAL A 23 -19.94 -9.84 -22.91
CA VAL A 23 -20.79 -8.68 -23.13
C VAL A 23 -22.17 -9.12 -23.66
N GLY A 24 -22.21 -9.99 -24.69
CA GLY A 24 -23.47 -10.49 -25.23
C GLY A 24 -24.33 -11.22 -24.20
N LYS A 25 -23.72 -12.04 -23.35
CA LYS A 25 -24.42 -12.79 -22.31
C LYS A 25 -25.06 -11.89 -21.25
N TYR A 26 -24.48 -10.73 -20.94
CA TYR A 26 -24.99 -9.82 -19.90
C TYR A 26 -25.76 -8.64 -20.45
N ALA A 27 -25.72 -8.36 -21.75
CA ALA A 27 -26.43 -7.26 -22.38
C ALA A 27 -27.95 -7.50 -22.50
N ASP A 28 -28.34 -8.77 -22.53
CA ASP A 28 -29.75 -9.16 -22.67
C ASP A 28 -30.47 -9.04 -21.30
N GLY A 29 -31.02 -7.89 -20.99
CA GLY A 29 -31.97 -7.74 -19.88
C GLY A 29 -31.88 -6.47 -19.04
N LYS A 30 -30.76 -6.09 -18.48
CA LYS A 30 -30.67 -4.96 -17.53
C LYS A 30 -29.69 -3.84 -17.92
N GLY A 31 -29.14 -3.91 -19.08
CA GLY A 31 -28.04 -3.04 -19.49
C GLY A 31 -26.69 -3.49 -18.93
N LEU A 32 -25.62 -3.11 -19.61
CA LEU A 32 -24.25 -3.41 -19.25
C LEU A 32 -23.43 -2.13 -19.26
N GLU A 33 -22.69 -1.88 -18.19
CA GLU A 33 -21.68 -0.84 -18.15
C GLU A 33 -20.30 -1.46 -18.41
N LEU A 34 -19.64 -1.03 -19.48
CA LEU A 34 -18.27 -1.40 -19.78
C LEU A 34 -17.33 -0.29 -19.29
N VAL A 35 -16.58 -0.56 -18.23
CA VAL A 35 -15.63 0.40 -17.67
C VAL A 35 -14.21 0.02 -18.06
N ILE A 36 -13.60 0.85 -18.92
CA ILE A 36 -12.18 0.71 -19.29
C ILE A 36 -11.36 1.55 -18.30
N LYS A 37 -10.62 0.88 -17.43
CA LYS A 37 -9.71 1.52 -16.46
C LYS A 37 -8.27 1.18 -16.84
N ARG A 38 -7.40 2.18 -16.76
CA ARG A 38 -5.97 1.87 -16.67
C ARG A 38 -5.76 1.03 -15.40
N PRO A 39 -4.94 -0.03 -15.43
CA PRO A 39 -4.64 -0.76 -14.20
C PRO A 39 -4.14 0.26 -13.18
N SER A 40 -4.96 0.51 -12.16
CA SER A 40 -4.47 1.21 -11.00
C SER A 40 -3.35 0.35 -10.43
N ARG A 41 -2.29 0.97 -9.97
CA ARG A 41 -1.14 0.39 -9.29
C ARG A 41 -1.23 -1.10 -9.07
N ASN A 42 -0.17 -1.77 -9.42
CA ASN A 42 -0.02 -3.19 -9.29
C ASN A 42 -0.74 -3.69 -8.02
N THR A 43 -1.81 -4.43 -8.20
CA THR A 43 -2.58 -5.08 -7.13
C THR A 43 -1.65 -5.89 -6.21
N LEU A 44 -0.50 -6.33 -6.75
CA LEU A 44 0.56 -6.98 -6.02
C LEU A 44 1.21 -6.05 -4.97
N THR A 45 1.51 -4.80 -5.34
CA THR A 45 2.12 -3.83 -4.42
C THR A 45 1.18 -3.51 -3.27
N ASN A 46 -0.11 -3.35 -3.53
CA ASN A 46 -1.09 -3.13 -2.47
C ASN A 46 -1.22 -4.34 -1.53
N LYS A 47 -1.28 -5.55 -2.07
CA LYS A 47 -1.29 -6.78 -1.26
C LYS A 47 -0.03 -6.90 -0.41
N LYS A 48 1.13 -6.58 -0.98
CA LYS A 48 2.41 -6.59 -0.28
C LYS A 48 2.43 -5.57 0.87
N LEU A 49 2.00 -4.35 0.63
CA LEU A 49 1.90 -3.31 1.68
C LEU A 49 1.01 -3.77 2.83
N HIS A 50 -0.16 -4.33 2.54
CA HIS A 50 -1.07 -4.82 3.58
C HIS A 50 -0.47 -5.99 4.37
N ALA A 51 0.21 -6.92 3.71
CA ALA A 51 0.87 -8.05 4.38
C ALA A 51 2.00 -7.57 5.31
N LEU A 52 2.85 -6.65 4.83
CA LEU A 52 3.94 -6.09 5.63
C LEU A 52 3.43 -5.32 6.85
N MET A 53 2.44 -4.47 6.68
CA MET A 53 1.84 -3.74 7.80
C MET A 53 1.16 -4.68 8.80
N GLY A 54 0.56 -5.77 8.32
CA GLY A 54 -0.02 -6.82 9.17
C GLY A 54 1.04 -7.53 10.02
N ASP A 55 2.17 -7.91 9.43
CA ASP A 55 3.28 -8.56 10.14
C ASP A 55 3.91 -7.61 11.18
N ILE A 56 4.09 -6.34 10.84
CA ILE A 56 4.59 -5.31 11.76
C ILE A 56 3.62 -5.13 12.93
N ARG A 57 2.32 -4.97 12.66
CA ARG A 57 1.31 -4.83 13.70
C ARG A 57 1.30 -6.02 14.67
N ALA A 58 1.44 -7.22 14.15
CA ALA A 58 1.39 -8.44 14.96
C ALA A 58 2.62 -8.63 15.86
N GLN A 59 3.77 -8.09 15.50
CA GLN A 59 5.05 -8.43 16.13
C GLN A 59 5.82 -7.24 16.71
N ALA A 60 5.63 -6.02 16.17
CA ALA A 60 6.39 -4.86 16.59
C ALA A 60 5.79 -4.18 17.83
N ALA A 61 6.68 -3.58 18.62
CA ALA A 61 6.34 -2.70 19.73
C ALA A 61 7.13 -1.39 19.63
N ILE A 62 6.60 -0.35 20.23
CA ILE A 62 7.20 0.99 20.28
C ILE A 62 7.58 1.31 21.72
N GLU A 63 8.80 1.79 21.91
CA GLU A 63 9.26 2.32 23.18
C GLU A 63 8.86 3.79 23.29
N LEU A 64 8.04 4.10 24.28
CA LEU A 64 7.60 5.47 24.55
C LEU A 64 7.63 5.75 26.03
N SER A 65 8.44 6.73 26.43
CA SER A 65 8.54 7.18 27.83
C SER A 65 8.81 6.04 28.84
N GLY A 66 9.64 5.07 28.45
CA GLY A 66 9.98 3.90 29.28
C GLY A 66 8.93 2.78 29.27
N ALA A 67 7.87 2.91 28.51
CA ALA A 67 6.87 1.87 28.31
C ALA A 67 7.01 1.22 26.92
N THR A 68 6.89 -0.10 26.86
CA THR A 68 6.85 -0.86 25.62
C THR A 68 5.39 -1.04 25.18
N ILE A 69 5.01 -0.44 24.08
CA ILE A 69 3.64 -0.47 23.56
C ILE A 69 3.56 -1.35 22.33
N PRO A 70 2.95 -2.55 22.42
CA PRO A 70 2.75 -3.42 21.26
C PRO A 70 1.79 -2.77 20.24
N LEU A 71 2.17 -2.76 18.96
CA LEU A 71 1.29 -2.23 17.91
C LEU A 71 0.01 -3.06 17.74
N GLN A 72 0.01 -4.29 18.21
CA GLN A 72 -1.17 -5.17 18.22
C GLN A 72 -2.34 -4.61 19.06
N CYS A 73 -2.07 -3.72 20.02
CA CYS A 73 -3.11 -3.08 20.83
C CYS A 73 -3.99 -2.12 20.03
N TYR A 74 -3.54 -1.69 18.84
CA TYR A 74 -4.27 -0.77 17.97
C TYR A 74 -5.00 -1.50 16.87
N ASP A 75 -6.13 -0.95 16.43
CA ASP A 75 -6.83 -1.43 15.25
C ASP A 75 -5.93 -1.35 14.00
N PRO A 76 -6.14 -2.24 13.00
CA PRO A 76 -5.33 -2.25 11.78
C PRO A 76 -5.27 -0.89 11.07
N ASP A 77 -6.38 -0.16 11.00
CA ASP A 77 -6.43 1.16 10.35
C ASP A 77 -5.66 2.23 11.14
N VAL A 78 -5.71 2.17 12.47
CA VAL A 78 -4.94 3.06 13.34
C VAL A 78 -3.45 2.78 13.23
N CYS A 79 -3.05 1.51 13.25
CA CYS A 79 -1.67 1.10 13.05
C CYS A 79 -1.15 1.55 11.67
N LYS A 80 -1.94 1.36 10.62
CA LYS A 80 -1.62 1.86 9.28
C LYS A 80 -1.42 3.38 9.27
N ALA A 81 -2.28 4.12 9.97
CA ALA A 81 -2.16 5.57 10.07
C ALA A 81 -0.84 5.99 10.74
N PHE A 82 -0.41 5.30 11.78
CA PHE A 82 0.89 5.54 12.43
C PHE A 82 2.06 5.26 11.50
N LEU A 83 2.07 4.12 10.82
CA LEU A 83 3.15 3.75 9.91
C LEU A 83 3.27 4.75 8.75
N VAL A 84 2.16 5.16 8.16
CA VAL A 84 2.15 6.16 7.10
C VAL A 84 2.63 7.52 7.61
N ARG A 85 2.24 7.91 8.84
CA ARG A 85 2.68 9.17 9.44
C ARG A 85 4.18 9.19 9.71
N TRP A 86 4.72 8.12 10.27
CA TRP A 86 6.17 8.03 10.54
C TRP A 86 6.98 8.06 9.23
N PHE A 87 6.53 7.35 8.22
CA PHE A 87 7.13 7.41 6.89
C PHE A 87 7.10 8.83 6.28
N ASP A 88 5.95 9.51 6.35
CA ASP A 88 5.78 10.89 5.87
C ASP A 88 6.73 11.87 6.57
N ILE A 89 6.89 11.74 7.90
CA ILE A 89 7.83 12.57 8.67
C ILE A 89 9.27 12.30 8.23
N GLU A 90 9.67 11.05 8.16
CA GLU A 90 11.05 10.67 7.83
C GLU A 90 11.45 11.13 6.43
N LEU A 91 10.57 10.96 5.43
CA LEU A 91 10.82 11.48 4.09
C LEU A 91 10.96 13.01 4.06
N ALA A 92 10.14 13.72 4.82
CA ALA A 92 10.23 15.17 4.91
C ALA A 92 11.55 15.61 5.57
N GLU A 93 12.01 14.92 6.61
CA GLU A 93 13.30 15.17 7.25
C GLU A 93 14.49 14.88 6.33
N MET A 94 14.36 13.89 5.46
CA MET A 94 15.36 13.57 4.44
C MET A 94 15.38 14.56 3.27
N GLY A 95 14.46 15.51 3.19
CA GLY A 95 14.33 16.47 2.11
C GLY A 95 13.67 15.93 0.84
N GLU A 96 13.06 14.77 0.92
CA GLU A 96 12.31 14.13 -0.17
C GLU A 96 10.83 13.91 0.20
N PRO A 97 10.06 14.97 0.50
CA PRO A 97 8.69 14.83 0.98
C PRO A 97 7.80 14.13 -0.06
N LEU A 98 6.77 13.45 0.44
CA LEU A 98 5.74 12.86 -0.41
C LEU A 98 5.10 13.95 -1.31
N ARG A 99 4.80 13.62 -2.54
CA ARG A 99 4.11 14.52 -3.49
C ARG A 99 2.79 15.04 -2.93
N LYS A 100 2.04 14.18 -2.25
CA LYS A 100 0.85 14.51 -1.48
C LYS A 100 1.08 14.18 -0.01
N ALA A 101 1.90 14.99 0.63
CA ALA A 101 2.21 14.85 2.06
C ALA A 101 0.97 15.05 2.92
N GLY A 102 1.03 14.50 4.13
CA GLY A 102 0.01 14.76 5.13
C GLY A 102 -0.05 16.21 5.55
N LYS A 103 -1.19 16.66 6.00
CA LYS A 103 -1.40 18.06 6.42
C LYS A 103 -2.23 18.15 7.68
N LYS A 104 -1.98 19.18 8.48
CA LYS A 104 -2.85 19.58 9.58
C LYS A 104 -3.96 20.50 9.05
N VAL A 105 -5.19 20.20 9.41
CA VAL A 105 -6.37 20.99 9.08
C VAL A 105 -7.10 21.32 10.36
N VAL A 106 -7.54 22.56 10.51
CA VAL A 106 -8.35 22.96 11.66
C VAL A 106 -9.81 22.66 11.36
N CYS A 107 -10.45 21.90 12.25
CA CYS A 107 -11.88 21.64 12.15
C CYS A 107 -12.67 22.93 12.37
N PRO A 108 -13.50 23.38 11.42
CA PRO A 108 -14.24 24.65 11.57
C PRO A 108 -15.32 24.61 12.65
N LEU A 109 -15.77 23.42 13.06
CA LEU A 109 -16.78 23.25 14.10
C LEU A 109 -16.18 23.27 15.51
N THR A 110 -15.05 22.57 15.72
CA THR A 110 -14.48 22.35 17.04
C THR A 110 -13.24 23.20 17.31
N GLY A 111 -12.62 23.76 16.26
CA GLY A 111 -11.33 24.44 16.36
C GLY A 111 -10.13 23.50 16.59
N GLU A 112 -10.35 22.19 16.63
CA GLU A 112 -9.30 21.21 16.82
C GLU A 112 -8.45 21.03 15.56
N ALA A 113 -7.14 20.89 15.76
CA ALA A 113 -6.23 20.52 14.67
C ALA A 113 -6.28 19.01 14.43
N VAL A 114 -6.70 18.62 13.23
CA VAL A 114 -6.75 17.23 12.77
C VAL A 114 -5.66 17.01 11.75
N TYR A 115 -4.86 15.95 11.95
CA TYR A 115 -3.90 15.53 10.94
C TYR A 115 -4.58 14.61 9.91
N VAL A 116 -4.53 15.03 8.66
CA VAL A 116 -5.00 14.23 7.54
C VAL A 116 -3.80 13.55 6.92
N ARG A 117 -3.69 12.24 7.11
CA ARG A 117 -2.61 11.44 6.53
C ARG A 117 -2.74 11.32 5.01
N PRO A 118 -1.64 11.16 4.28
CA PRO A 118 -1.73 10.84 2.86
C PRO A 118 -2.35 9.46 2.66
N SER A 119 -3.11 9.29 1.58
CA SER A 119 -3.61 7.97 1.20
C SER A 119 -2.51 7.18 0.50
N THR A 120 -2.29 5.94 0.93
CA THR A 120 -1.34 5.04 0.25
C THR A 120 -1.72 4.74 -1.20
N THR A 121 -2.99 4.91 -1.57
CA THR A 121 -3.48 4.76 -2.95
C THR A 121 -3.02 5.91 -3.86
N GLU A 122 -2.65 7.04 -3.28
CA GLU A 122 -2.16 8.22 -4.00
C GLU A 122 -0.63 8.29 -4.11
N PHE A 123 0.09 7.36 -3.50
CA PHE A 123 1.53 7.25 -3.66
C PHE A 123 1.87 6.97 -5.13
N SER A 124 2.90 7.62 -5.66
CA SER A 124 3.49 7.24 -6.94
C SER A 124 4.10 5.83 -6.84
N GLN A 125 4.45 5.24 -7.96
CA GLN A 125 5.13 3.93 -7.96
C GLN A 125 6.45 3.99 -7.19
N LYS A 126 7.21 5.09 -7.33
CA LYS A 126 8.45 5.35 -6.58
C LYS A 126 8.16 5.44 -5.08
N GLU A 127 7.18 6.24 -4.68
CA GLU A 127 6.81 6.42 -3.26
C GLU A 127 6.31 5.12 -2.63
N ALA A 128 5.52 4.34 -3.36
CA ALA A 128 5.08 3.02 -2.88
C ALA A 128 6.25 2.04 -2.72
N GLY A 129 7.22 2.05 -3.62
CA GLY A 129 8.46 1.29 -3.50
C GLY A 129 9.27 1.70 -2.27
N LEU A 130 9.48 2.99 -2.07
CA LEU A 130 10.16 3.54 -0.88
C LEU A 130 9.42 3.16 0.41
N PHE A 131 8.09 3.18 0.40
CA PHE A 131 7.31 2.78 1.57
C PHE A 131 7.47 1.29 1.89
N VAL A 132 7.53 0.43 0.88
CA VAL A 132 7.83 -1.01 1.06
C VAL A 132 9.20 -1.18 1.72
N GLU A 133 10.23 -0.53 1.21
CA GLU A 133 11.60 -0.59 1.76
C GLU A 133 11.65 -0.06 3.19
N TRP A 134 10.97 1.04 3.45
CA TRP A 134 10.87 1.62 4.78
C TRP A 134 10.18 0.68 5.78
N LEU A 135 9.08 0.03 5.38
CA LEU A 135 8.38 -0.95 6.22
C LEU A 135 9.27 -2.13 6.57
N TYR A 136 10.08 -2.61 5.63
CA TYR A 136 11.06 -3.65 5.91
C TYR A 136 12.11 -3.19 6.92
N ALA A 137 12.72 -2.05 6.70
CA ALA A 137 13.72 -1.49 7.62
C ALA A 137 13.13 -1.30 9.03
N PHE A 138 11.96 -0.65 9.10
CA PHE A 138 11.23 -0.43 10.35
C PHE A 138 10.94 -1.73 11.12
N GLY A 139 10.50 -2.76 10.41
CA GLY A 139 10.19 -4.06 11.01
C GLY A 139 11.43 -4.83 11.44
N VAL A 140 12.47 -4.86 10.61
CA VAL A 140 13.74 -5.56 10.92
C VAL A 140 14.40 -4.95 12.15
N GLU A 141 14.44 -3.63 12.28
CA GLU A 141 14.95 -2.94 13.46
C GLU A 141 14.23 -3.33 14.76
N ARG A 142 12.96 -3.77 14.64
CA ARG A 142 12.11 -4.19 15.78
C ARG A 142 11.93 -5.70 15.87
N GLY A 143 12.76 -6.48 15.18
CA GLY A 143 12.76 -7.94 15.25
C GLY A 143 11.57 -8.62 14.56
N VAL A 144 10.86 -7.93 13.68
CA VAL A 144 9.75 -8.50 12.91
C VAL A 144 10.27 -9.53 11.91
N LYS A 145 9.67 -10.69 11.92
CA LYS A 145 9.90 -11.75 10.92
C LYS A 145 8.77 -11.70 9.89
N PHE A 146 9.11 -11.25 8.72
CA PHE A 146 8.15 -11.16 7.63
C PHE A 146 7.90 -12.51 6.97
N LYS A 147 6.65 -12.76 6.59
CA LYS A 147 6.22 -14.00 5.93
C LYS A 147 6.42 -13.99 4.42
N ASP A 148 6.83 -12.85 3.85
CA ASP A 148 6.98 -12.68 2.40
C ASP A 148 8.26 -13.38 1.91
N PRO A 149 8.15 -14.43 1.04
CA PRO A 149 9.31 -15.11 0.48
C PRO A 149 10.23 -14.20 -0.36
N ALA A 150 9.75 -13.06 -0.84
CA ALA A 150 10.58 -12.08 -1.55
C ALA A 150 11.65 -11.43 -0.66
N LEU A 151 11.52 -11.52 0.65
CA LEU A 151 12.51 -11.02 1.62
C LEU A 151 13.77 -11.88 1.70
N GLU A 152 13.63 -13.18 1.61
CA GLU A 152 14.79 -14.09 1.60
C GLU A 152 15.68 -13.76 0.40
N VAL A 153 15.08 -13.55 -0.77
CA VAL A 153 15.80 -13.13 -1.99
C VAL A 153 16.47 -11.76 -1.83
N TYR A 154 15.81 -10.83 -1.13
CA TYR A 154 16.37 -9.49 -0.90
C TYR A 154 17.49 -9.50 0.13
N ALA A 155 17.39 -10.33 1.18
CA ALA A 155 18.44 -10.52 2.16
C ALA A 155 19.68 -11.17 1.52
N GLU A 156 19.50 -12.21 0.72
CA GLU A 156 20.57 -12.85 -0.06
C GLU A 156 21.23 -11.85 -1.03
N TYR A 157 20.45 -10.99 -1.67
CA TYR A 157 20.96 -9.95 -2.57
C TYR A 157 21.80 -8.90 -1.83
N LYS A 158 21.39 -8.49 -0.64
CA LYS A 158 22.15 -7.56 0.21
C LYS A 158 23.45 -8.22 0.73
N GLU A 159 23.40 -9.47 1.15
CA GLU A 159 24.59 -10.19 1.60
C GLU A 159 25.59 -10.39 0.45
N ALA A 160 25.11 -10.59 -0.77
CA ALA A 160 25.98 -10.72 -1.95
C ALA A 160 26.63 -9.39 -2.38
N GLN A 161 26.10 -8.24 -1.96
CA GLN A 161 26.66 -6.91 -2.25
C GLN A 161 27.55 -6.36 -1.13
N SER A 162 27.55 -6.96 0.00
CA SER A 162 28.43 -6.61 1.13
C SER A 162 29.70 -7.44 1.12
#